data_06f9a54faf70e8753cfbb30ba5e0e28b
#
_entry.id   06f9a54faf70e8753cfbb30ba5e0e28b
#
_cell.length_a   1.000
_cell.length_b   1.000
_cell.length_c   1.000
_cell.angle_alpha   90.00
_cell.angle_beta   90.00
_cell.angle_gamma   90.00
#
_symmetry.space_group_name_H-M   'P 1'
#
loop_
_entity.id
_entity.type
_entity.pdbx_description
1 polymer ?
#
loop_
_entity_poly.entity_id
_entity_poly.type
_entity_poly.pdbx_seq_one_letter_code
_entity_poly.pdbx_strand_id
1 'polypeptide(L)'
;MADVFPLILGIIILLASVISIKTGISVTVVEIAVGVIIGNLGLFHSESWMIYIASFGGILLTFLAGVEIDVDLMKDNFKESFTIGFLSFLIPFVIVFLVTYYIIGWELNPALLTSTALSETSIAVVYSVLTQKGLFKYKIGKLIMVATFITDICTAIALSVLFTKFDIYTLLFYVVSLAVLVMAYYKSDLFFENPLFKNKIGELEIKYVFVLLLGFIFFGSLGGGQAILPAFILGVILSDHFKKHTKGEVKARFKTVAFAIITPIFFIIGGMKVSIPLIYSCFGIFLTLFVLRQLSKYIGVYYPSKIFLKQNYNYVTMMMSTGLTFGLVAAVFGLNNALINQTEYSVITGILVLSAILPTFVAEKYYTPVHSEDLGD
;
A
#
# COMPACT_ATOMS: atom_id res chain seq x y z
N MET A 1 -18.31 -5.14 32.69
CA MET A 1 -18.98 -4.19 31.80
C MET A 1 -18.87 -4.76 30.38
N ALA A 2 -19.93 -4.70 29.58
CA ALA A 2 -19.83 -5.12 28.19
C ALA A 2 -18.87 -4.16 27.47
N ASP A 3 -17.97 -4.73 26.67
CA ASP A 3 -17.07 -3.92 25.82
C ASP A 3 -17.87 -3.36 24.65
N VAL A 4 -18.07 -2.04 24.62
CA VAL A 4 -18.84 -1.34 23.59
C VAL A 4 -17.97 -1.01 22.37
N PHE A 5 -16.64 -1.06 22.51
CA PHE A 5 -15.72 -0.65 21.44
C PHE A 5 -15.87 -1.46 20.13
N PRO A 6 -16.03 -2.80 20.14
CA PRO A 6 -16.22 -3.55 18.91
C PRO A 6 -17.48 -3.11 18.14
N LEU A 7 -18.57 -2.80 18.85
CA LEU A 7 -19.81 -2.33 18.24
C LEU A 7 -19.62 -0.93 17.61
N ILE A 8 -18.98 -0.02 18.33
CA ILE A 8 -18.69 1.33 17.82
C ILE A 8 -17.81 1.23 16.58
N LEU A 9 -16.76 0.41 16.60
CA LEU A 9 -15.86 0.21 15.47
C LEU A 9 -16.61 -0.34 14.25
N GLY A 10 -17.51 -1.33 14.44
CA GLY A 10 -18.35 -1.86 13.37
C GLY A 10 -19.26 -0.79 12.74
N ILE A 11 -19.86 0.07 13.57
CA ILE A 11 -20.68 1.20 13.10
C ILE A 11 -19.83 2.19 12.29
N ILE A 12 -18.62 2.50 12.75
CA ILE A 12 -17.69 3.41 12.06
C ILE A 12 -17.31 2.86 10.68
N ILE A 13 -16.96 1.58 10.59
CA ILE A 13 -16.62 0.92 9.33
C ILE A 13 -17.81 0.99 8.35
N LEU A 14 -19.02 0.73 8.83
CA LEU A 14 -20.23 0.82 8.00
C LEU A 14 -20.47 2.26 7.52
N LEU A 15 -20.37 3.23 8.41
CA LEU A 15 -20.56 4.64 8.06
C LEU A 15 -19.49 5.15 7.08
N ALA A 16 -18.23 4.76 7.25
CA ALA A 16 -17.16 5.09 6.31
C ALA A 16 -17.46 4.54 4.91
N SER A 17 -17.95 3.31 4.81
CA SER A 17 -18.35 2.71 3.54
C SER A 17 -19.52 3.46 2.89
N VAL A 18 -20.56 3.85 3.66
CA VAL A 18 -21.69 4.64 3.17
C VAL A 18 -21.26 6.02 2.67
N ILE A 19 -20.36 6.68 3.41
CA ILE A 19 -19.80 7.99 3.02
C ILE A 19 -19.01 7.84 1.72
N SER A 20 -18.16 6.83 1.62
CA SER A 20 -17.39 6.53 0.41
C SER A 20 -18.30 6.38 -0.83
N ILE A 21 -19.35 5.58 -0.72
CA ILE A 21 -20.32 5.36 -1.82
C ILE A 21 -21.01 6.66 -2.23
N LYS A 22 -21.40 7.48 -1.26
CA LYS A 22 -22.10 8.76 -1.54
C LYS A 22 -21.19 9.84 -2.12
N THR A 23 -19.94 9.89 -1.71
CA THR A 23 -18.99 10.96 -2.11
C THR A 23 -18.14 10.58 -3.31
N GLY A 24 -18.04 9.28 -3.64
CA GLY A 24 -17.10 8.77 -4.64
C GLY A 24 -15.63 8.77 -4.20
N ILE A 25 -15.35 9.15 -2.93
CA ILE A 25 -14.00 9.10 -2.37
C ILE A 25 -13.65 7.66 -2.00
N SER A 26 -12.40 7.24 -2.23
CA SER A 26 -11.93 5.90 -1.81
C SER A 26 -12.27 5.61 -0.35
N VAL A 27 -12.84 4.45 -0.07
CA VAL A 27 -13.20 4.02 1.29
C VAL A 27 -12.01 4.11 2.25
N THR A 28 -10.83 3.76 1.81
CA THR A 28 -9.57 3.84 2.57
C THR A 28 -9.28 5.26 3.07
N VAL A 29 -9.48 6.27 2.20
CA VAL A 29 -9.30 7.68 2.57
C VAL A 29 -10.33 8.10 3.62
N VAL A 30 -11.58 7.67 3.46
CA VAL A 30 -12.65 7.95 4.42
C VAL A 30 -12.36 7.29 5.77
N GLU A 31 -11.92 6.04 5.78
CA GLU A 31 -11.55 5.30 7.01
C GLU A 31 -10.42 5.99 7.78
N ILE A 32 -9.36 6.43 7.09
CA ILE A 32 -8.29 7.20 7.73
C ILE A 32 -8.82 8.53 8.26
N ALA A 33 -9.61 9.28 7.46
CA ALA A 33 -10.14 10.57 7.87
C ALA A 33 -11.04 10.45 9.11
N VAL A 34 -11.90 9.44 9.16
CA VAL A 34 -12.74 9.14 10.33
C VAL A 34 -11.86 8.77 11.53
N GLY A 35 -10.82 7.97 11.31
CA GLY A 35 -9.82 7.65 12.35
C GLY A 35 -9.16 8.91 12.92
N VAL A 36 -8.72 9.84 12.06
CA VAL A 36 -8.13 11.13 12.46
C VAL A 36 -9.12 11.93 13.32
N ILE A 37 -10.39 12.02 12.92
CA ILE A 37 -11.42 12.74 13.68
C ILE A 37 -11.59 12.10 15.07
N ILE A 38 -11.76 10.79 15.12
CA ILE A 38 -11.98 10.05 16.38
C ILE A 38 -10.80 10.19 17.32
N GLY A 39 -9.57 10.06 16.80
CA GLY A 39 -8.34 10.15 17.60
C GLY A 39 -8.15 11.56 18.18
N ASN A 40 -8.38 12.61 17.39
CA ASN A 40 -8.21 14.00 17.86
C ASN A 40 -9.34 14.48 18.77
N LEU A 41 -10.54 13.94 18.66
CA LEU A 41 -11.65 14.23 19.57
C LEU A 41 -11.60 13.40 20.87
N GLY A 42 -10.71 12.40 20.95
CA GLY A 42 -10.60 11.53 22.13
C GLY A 42 -11.86 10.69 22.38
N LEU A 43 -12.62 10.37 21.31
CA LEU A 43 -13.91 9.68 21.43
C LEU A 43 -13.76 8.26 21.97
N PHE A 44 -12.69 7.58 21.59
CA PHE A 44 -12.27 6.32 22.22
C PHE A 44 -10.77 6.05 21.99
N HIS A 45 -10.22 5.09 22.75
CA HIS A 45 -8.82 4.70 22.66
C HIS A 45 -8.71 3.33 21.99
N SER A 46 -7.59 3.10 21.29
CA SER A 46 -7.33 1.80 20.67
C SER A 46 -6.96 0.76 21.71
N GLU A 47 -7.70 -0.35 21.74
CA GLU A 47 -7.44 -1.51 22.57
C GLU A 47 -6.31 -2.38 21.99
N SER A 48 -5.65 -3.19 22.81
CA SER A 48 -4.52 -4.04 22.38
C SER A 48 -4.88 -4.99 21.24
N TRP A 49 -6.09 -5.55 21.23
CA TRP A 49 -6.56 -6.42 20.15
C TRP A 49 -6.75 -5.66 18.82
N MET A 50 -7.21 -4.40 18.87
CA MET A 50 -7.34 -3.56 17.69
C MET A 50 -5.97 -3.25 17.08
N ILE A 51 -4.98 -2.92 17.93
CA ILE A 51 -3.60 -2.67 17.50
C ILE A 51 -3.00 -3.93 16.86
N TYR A 52 -3.26 -5.12 17.41
CA TYR A 52 -2.80 -6.38 16.83
C TYR A 52 -3.43 -6.63 15.45
N ILE A 53 -4.75 -6.49 15.32
CA ILE A 53 -5.45 -6.65 14.03
C ILE A 53 -4.97 -5.60 13.03
N ALA A 54 -4.77 -4.35 13.45
CA ALA A 54 -4.23 -3.31 12.59
C ALA A 54 -2.82 -3.66 12.08
N SER A 55 -1.93 -4.16 12.94
CA SER A 55 -0.59 -4.58 12.55
C SER A 55 -0.62 -5.74 11.55
N PHE A 56 -1.47 -6.74 11.80
CA PHE A 56 -1.74 -7.83 10.86
C PHE A 56 -2.31 -7.31 9.54
N GLY A 57 -3.20 -6.32 9.60
CA GLY A 57 -3.80 -5.66 8.43
C GLY A 57 -2.77 -5.05 7.49
N GLY A 58 -1.71 -4.44 8.02
CA GLY A 58 -0.60 -3.93 7.22
C GLY A 58 0.13 -5.03 6.44
N ILE A 59 0.41 -6.17 7.08
CA ILE A 59 1.03 -7.33 6.41
C ILE A 59 0.07 -7.97 5.39
N LEU A 60 -1.21 -8.04 5.72
CA LEU A 60 -2.24 -8.53 4.82
C LEU A 60 -2.40 -7.65 3.56
N LEU A 61 -2.38 -6.33 3.73
CA LEU A 61 -2.38 -5.37 2.61
C LEU A 61 -1.15 -5.54 1.72
N THR A 62 0.02 -5.76 2.33
CA THR A 62 1.26 -6.03 1.61
C THR A 62 1.16 -7.32 0.79
N PHE A 63 0.62 -8.39 1.36
CA PHE A 63 0.32 -9.64 0.64
C PHE A 63 -0.66 -9.40 -0.52
N LEU A 64 -1.76 -8.69 -0.26
CA LEU A 64 -2.76 -8.38 -1.29
C LEU A 64 -2.19 -7.57 -2.45
N ALA A 65 -1.29 -6.62 -2.18
CA ALA A 65 -0.58 -5.90 -3.22
C ALA A 65 0.24 -6.84 -4.10
N GLY A 66 0.92 -7.83 -3.50
CA GLY A 66 1.60 -8.89 -4.25
C GLY A 66 0.65 -9.73 -5.12
N VAL A 67 -0.52 -10.09 -4.59
CA VAL A 67 -1.57 -10.84 -5.33
C VAL A 67 -2.14 -10.05 -6.52
N GLU A 68 -2.14 -8.73 -6.45
CA GLU A 68 -2.59 -7.88 -7.56
C GLU A 68 -1.61 -7.86 -8.74
N ILE A 69 -0.35 -8.22 -8.53
CA ILE A 69 0.65 -8.23 -9.60
C ILE A 69 0.25 -9.22 -10.68
N ASP A 70 0.16 -8.70 -11.89
CA ASP A 70 -0.01 -9.49 -13.11
C ASP A 70 1.33 -9.62 -13.83
N VAL A 71 1.97 -10.77 -13.66
CA VAL A 71 3.30 -11.05 -14.25
C VAL A 71 3.22 -11.02 -15.78
N ASP A 72 2.11 -11.43 -16.39
CA ASP A 72 1.97 -11.43 -17.84
C ASP A 72 1.79 -10.01 -18.37
N LEU A 73 1.00 -9.17 -17.70
CA LEU A 73 0.90 -7.75 -18.04
C LEU A 73 2.25 -7.01 -17.88
N MET A 74 3.09 -7.45 -16.95
CA MET A 74 4.43 -6.86 -16.78
C MET A 74 5.32 -7.09 -18.01
N LYS A 75 5.21 -8.24 -18.68
CA LYS A 75 6.07 -8.60 -19.82
C LYS A 75 5.82 -7.70 -21.04
N ASP A 76 4.57 -7.36 -21.32
CA ASP A 76 4.17 -6.67 -22.55
C ASP A 76 4.72 -5.24 -22.70
N ASN A 77 4.88 -4.51 -21.57
CA ASN A 77 5.37 -3.13 -21.54
C ASN A 77 6.39 -2.92 -20.42
N PHE A 78 7.25 -3.92 -20.17
CA PHE A 78 8.12 -3.93 -19.00
C PHE A 78 9.06 -2.73 -18.97
N LYS A 79 9.71 -2.40 -20.09
CA LYS A 79 10.71 -1.32 -20.13
C LYS A 79 10.09 0.03 -19.79
N GLU A 80 8.94 0.37 -20.39
CA GLU A 80 8.24 1.62 -20.13
C GLU A 80 7.75 1.70 -18.68
N SER A 81 7.05 0.66 -18.24
CA SER A 81 6.48 0.61 -16.89
C SER A 81 7.56 0.56 -15.82
N PHE A 82 8.65 -0.18 -16.06
CA PHE A 82 9.79 -0.24 -15.13
C PHE A 82 10.46 1.13 -15.01
N THR A 83 10.73 1.79 -16.13
CA THR A 83 11.37 3.11 -16.09
C THR A 83 10.49 4.13 -15.36
N ILE A 84 9.19 4.18 -15.68
CA ILE A 84 8.26 5.10 -15.03
C ILE A 84 8.13 4.78 -13.54
N GLY A 85 7.91 3.52 -13.18
CA GLY A 85 7.72 3.10 -11.80
C GLY A 85 8.98 3.30 -10.95
N PHE A 86 10.14 2.88 -11.46
CA PHE A 86 11.41 3.02 -10.75
C PHE A 86 11.80 4.48 -10.53
N LEU A 87 11.71 5.33 -11.54
CA LEU A 87 11.99 6.76 -11.40
C LEU A 87 10.93 7.47 -10.54
N SER A 88 9.68 7.03 -10.60
CA SER A 88 8.61 7.49 -9.70
C SER A 88 8.90 7.20 -8.24
N PHE A 89 9.66 6.15 -7.93
CA PHE A 89 10.12 5.86 -6.57
C PHE A 89 11.44 6.55 -6.26
N LEU A 90 12.46 6.36 -7.10
CA LEU A 90 13.83 6.77 -6.82
C LEU A 90 14.00 8.29 -6.67
N ILE A 91 13.39 9.08 -7.58
CA ILE A 91 13.57 10.54 -7.55
C ILE A 91 12.97 11.17 -6.30
N PRO A 92 11.71 10.89 -5.89
CA PRO A 92 11.19 11.37 -4.62
C PRO A 92 11.98 10.83 -3.43
N PHE A 93 12.39 9.56 -3.44
CA PHE A 93 13.19 8.98 -2.37
C PHE A 93 14.45 9.78 -2.10
N VAL A 94 15.23 10.05 -3.15
CA VAL A 94 16.50 10.81 -3.02
C VAL A 94 16.22 12.25 -2.59
N ILE A 95 15.28 12.94 -3.23
CA ILE A 95 15.01 14.35 -2.97
C ILE A 95 14.44 14.54 -1.55
N VAL A 96 13.46 13.72 -1.14
CA VAL A 96 12.88 13.79 0.21
C VAL A 96 13.93 13.44 1.25
N PHE A 97 14.78 12.43 1.02
CA PHE A 97 15.87 12.08 1.92
C PHE A 97 16.87 13.24 2.10
N LEU A 98 17.33 13.83 1.01
CA LEU A 98 18.28 14.95 1.09
C LEU A 98 17.70 16.14 1.86
N VAL A 99 16.42 16.46 1.63
CA VAL A 99 15.78 17.59 2.32
C VAL A 99 15.52 17.27 3.78
N THR A 100 14.99 16.08 4.11
CA THR A 100 14.70 15.71 5.50
C THR A 100 15.98 15.58 6.33
N TYR A 101 17.03 14.98 5.79
CA TYR A 101 18.27 14.74 6.51
C TYR A 101 19.16 15.99 6.60
N TYR A 102 19.42 16.68 5.47
CA TYR A 102 20.39 17.79 5.44
C TYR A 102 19.78 19.17 5.70
N ILE A 103 18.50 19.39 5.34
CA ILE A 103 17.87 20.72 5.46
C ILE A 103 16.98 20.80 6.70
N ILE A 104 16.10 19.80 6.92
CA ILE A 104 15.23 19.77 8.09
C ILE A 104 15.98 19.30 9.33
N GLY A 105 17.06 18.49 9.16
CA GLY A 105 17.89 18.00 10.25
C GLY A 105 17.30 16.81 11.01
N TRP A 106 16.47 16.00 10.36
CA TRP A 106 15.96 14.77 10.95
C TRP A 106 17.07 13.71 11.05
N GLU A 107 16.97 12.82 12.01
CA GLU A 107 17.86 11.67 12.13
C GLU A 107 17.76 10.74 10.90
N LEU A 108 18.75 9.87 10.75
CA LEU A 108 18.88 8.99 9.57
C LEU A 108 17.63 8.11 9.38
N ASN A 109 17.14 7.45 10.45
CA ASN A 109 15.98 6.55 10.34
C ASN A 109 14.68 7.28 9.97
N PRO A 110 14.29 8.39 10.63
CA PRO A 110 13.15 9.19 10.20
C PRO A 110 13.27 9.70 8.77
N ALA A 111 14.45 10.17 8.36
CA ALA A 111 14.67 10.66 7.00
C ALA A 111 14.51 9.55 5.95
N LEU A 112 15.11 8.37 6.16
CA LEU A 112 14.98 7.21 5.29
C LEU A 112 13.53 6.68 5.23
N LEU A 113 12.85 6.61 6.38
CA LEU A 113 11.48 6.13 6.43
C LEU A 113 10.52 7.09 5.72
N THR A 114 10.66 8.38 5.96
CA THR A 114 9.85 9.40 5.29
C THR A 114 10.04 9.38 3.79
N SER A 115 11.28 9.29 3.32
CA SER A 115 11.55 9.18 1.88
C SER A 115 10.98 7.90 1.27
N THR A 116 11.06 6.78 1.97
CA THR A 116 10.44 5.52 1.54
C THR A 116 8.91 5.66 1.47
N ALA A 117 8.28 6.16 2.55
CA ALA A 117 6.83 6.30 2.64
C ALA A 117 6.26 7.30 1.61
N LEU A 118 6.96 8.42 1.38
CA LEU A 118 6.50 9.44 0.44
C LEU A 118 6.86 9.15 -1.02
N SER A 119 7.61 8.11 -1.31
CA SER A 119 7.99 7.73 -2.68
C SER A 119 7.06 6.69 -3.32
N GLU A 120 6.19 6.05 -2.55
CA GLU A 120 5.24 5.06 -3.05
C GLU A 120 4.13 5.68 -3.92
N THR A 121 3.45 4.84 -4.69
CA THR A 121 2.23 5.17 -5.43
C THR A 121 1.11 4.25 -4.98
N SER A 122 -0.04 4.79 -4.62
CA SER A 122 -1.13 3.99 -4.04
C SER A 122 -1.82 3.09 -5.04
N ILE A 123 -1.60 1.78 -4.94
CA ILE A 123 -2.28 0.78 -5.75
C ILE A 123 -3.81 0.84 -5.56
N ALA A 124 -4.30 1.08 -4.34
CA ALA A 124 -5.73 1.11 -4.05
C ALA A 124 -6.43 2.27 -4.76
N VAL A 125 -5.83 3.45 -4.77
CA VAL A 125 -6.37 4.63 -5.46
C VAL A 125 -6.28 4.44 -6.97
N VAL A 126 -5.13 4.03 -7.49
CA VAL A 126 -4.90 3.78 -8.93
C VAL A 126 -5.88 2.73 -9.45
N TYR A 127 -5.98 1.57 -8.79
CA TYR A 127 -6.89 0.50 -9.17
C TYR A 127 -8.35 0.96 -9.21
N SER A 128 -8.79 1.70 -8.18
CA SER A 128 -10.15 2.23 -8.10
C SER A 128 -10.49 3.12 -9.29
N VAL A 129 -9.62 4.09 -9.59
CA VAL A 129 -9.82 5.03 -10.71
C VAL A 129 -9.79 4.30 -12.06
N LEU A 130 -8.79 3.43 -12.29
CA LEU A 130 -8.68 2.67 -13.53
C LEU A 130 -9.90 1.76 -13.77
N THR A 131 -10.45 1.17 -12.71
CA THR A 131 -11.66 0.33 -12.77
C THR A 131 -12.89 1.18 -13.10
N GLN A 132 -13.10 2.29 -12.40
CA GLN A 132 -14.25 3.17 -12.61
C GLN A 132 -14.27 3.76 -14.02
N LYS A 133 -13.11 4.08 -14.57
CA LYS A 133 -12.97 4.62 -15.93
C LYS A 133 -12.86 3.55 -17.03
N GLY A 134 -12.84 2.26 -16.68
CA GLY A 134 -12.70 1.17 -17.63
C GLY A 134 -11.33 1.14 -18.34
N LEU A 135 -10.29 1.77 -17.77
CA LEU A 135 -8.99 1.96 -18.41
C LEU A 135 -8.13 0.71 -18.49
N PHE A 136 -8.47 -0.38 -17.78
CA PHE A 136 -7.75 -1.65 -17.89
C PHE A 136 -7.77 -2.30 -19.27
N LYS A 137 -8.72 -1.92 -20.11
CA LYS A 137 -8.80 -2.38 -21.51
C LYS A 137 -7.70 -1.78 -22.37
N TYR A 138 -7.16 -0.63 -22.00
CA TYR A 138 -6.23 0.17 -22.79
C TYR A 138 -4.79 0.04 -22.26
N LYS A 139 -3.82 0.26 -23.16
CA LYS A 139 -2.38 0.22 -22.85
C LYS A 139 -2.01 1.13 -21.66
N ILE A 140 -2.61 2.34 -21.59
CA ILE A 140 -2.34 3.30 -20.53
C ILE A 140 -2.69 2.77 -19.14
N GLY A 141 -3.86 2.14 -18.97
CA GLY A 141 -4.26 1.59 -17.68
C GLY A 141 -3.34 0.45 -17.21
N LYS A 142 -2.97 -0.44 -18.15
CA LYS A 142 -2.01 -1.52 -17.89
C LYS A 142 -0.64 -0.97 -17.49
N LEU A 143 -0.15 0.04 -18.20
CA LEU A 143 1.14 0.69 -17.93
C LEU A 143 1.16 1.35 -16.55
N ILE A 144 0.14 2.14 -16.19
CA ILE A 144 0.03 2.77 -14.86
C ILE A 144 0.02 1.69 -13.77
N MET A 145 -0.76 0.62 -13.95
CA MET A 145 -0.86 -0.45 -12.96
C MET A 145 0.48 -1.15 -12.73
N VAL A 146 1.19 -1.51 -13.82
CA VAL A 146 2.52 -2.15 -13.73
C VAL A 146 3.54 -1.19 -13.10
N ALA A 147 3.54 0.10 -13.48
CA ALA A 147 4.42 1.08 -12.87
C ALA A 147 4.15 1.24 -11.35
N THR A 148 2.88 1.17 -10.94
CA THR A 148 2.50 1.18 -9.52
C THR A 148 3.04 -0.06 -8.79
N PHE A 149 2.93 -1.25 -9.37
CA PHE A 149 3.54 -2.46 -8.80
C PHE A 149 5.04 -2.32 -8.59
N ILE A 150 5.74 -1.69 -9.53
CA ILE A 150 7.18 -1.45 -9.41
C ILE A 150 7.49 -0.52 -8.23
N THR A 151 6.68 0.52 -7.98
CA THR A 151 6.86 1.36 -6.80
C THR A 151 6.61 0.58 -5.51
N ASP A 152 5.64 -0.34 -5.48
CA ASP A 152 5.37 -1.21 -4.32
C ASP A 152 6.53 -2.17 -4.05
N ILE A 153 7.09 -2.79 -5.10
CA ILE A 153 8.30 -3.62 -5.00
C ILE A 153 9.47 -2.82 -4.42
N CYS A 154 9.72 -1.63 -4.95
CA CYS A 154 10.79 -0.76 -4.45
C CYS A 154 10.58 -0.38 -2.98
N THR A 155 9.35 -0.06 -2.58
CA THR A 155 9.00 0.28 -1.20
C THR A 155 9.19 -0.92 -0.26
N ALA A 156 8.72 -2.11 -0.65
CA ALA A 156 8.89 -3.33 0.13
C ALA A 156 10.37 -3.70 0.32
N ILE A 157 11.18 -3.58 -0.74
CA ILE A 157 12.63 -3.79 -0.68
C ILE A 157 13.28 -2.74 0.23
N ALA A 158 12.95 -1.45 0.05
CA ALA A 158 13.51 -0.38 0.87
C ALA A 158 13.22 -0.59 2.35
N LEU A 159 11.96 -0.90 2.73
CA LEU A 159 11.60 -1.17 4.11
C LEU A 159 12.37 -2.37 4.68
N SER A 160 12.54 -3.42 3.90
CA SER A 160 13.21 -4.63 4.37
C SER A 160 14.73 -4.51 4.43
N VAL A 161 15.34 -3.74 3.53
CA VAL A 161 16.81 -3.59 3.49
C VAL A 161 17.29 -2.47 4.44
N LEU A 162 16.61 -1.32 4.45
CA LEU A 162 17.09 -0.16 5.20
C LEU A 162 16.85 -0.27 6.71
N PHE A 163 15.81 -1.00 7.14
CA PHE A 163 15.41 -1.05 8.54
C PHE A 163 15.59 -2.44 9.19
N THR A 164 16.24 -3.35 8.51
CA THR A 164 16.60 -4.65 9.06
C THR A 164 17.96 -4.59 9.76
N LYS A 165 18.02 -5.04 11.01
CA LYS A 165 19.30 -5.27 11.69
C LYS A 165 19.88 -6.61 11.18
N PHE A 166 21.04 -6.55 10.57
CA PHE A 166 21.73 -7.75 10.08
C PHE A 166 22.42 -8.47 11.24
N ASP A 167 21.72 -9.43 11.82
CA ASP A 167 22.26 -10.38 12.80
C ASP A 167 21.95 -11.83 12.37
N ILE A 168 22.46 -12.80 13.16
CA ILE A 168 22.26 -14.23 12.87
C ILE A 168 20.77 -14.63 12.91
N TYR A 169 19.97 -14.00 13.77
CA TYR A 169 18.56 -14.29 13.91
C TYR A 169 17.76 -13.76 12.72
N THR A 170 18.13 -12.60 12.23
CA THR A 170 17.56 -12.03 11.01
C THR A 170 17.91 -12.87 9.78
N LEU A 171 19.16 -13.33 9.68
CA LEU A 171 19.56 -14.26 8.61
C LEU A 171 18.72 -15.55 8.67
N LEU A 172 18.57 -16.12 9.86
CA LEU A 172 17.75 -17.31 10.05
C LEU A 172 16.28 -17.05 9.66
N PHE A 173 15.72 -15.89 10.02
CA PHE A 173 14.38 -15.50 9.60
C PHE A 173 14.23 -15.49 8.08
N TYR A 174 15.17 -14.88 7.35
CA TYR A 174 15.09 -14.85 5.88
C TYR A 174 15.30 -16.23 5.25
N VAL A 175 16.14 -17.07 5.82
CA VAL A 175 16.30 -18.48 5.37
C VAL A 175 15.00 -19.28 5.58
N VAL A 176 14.37 -19.14 6.76
CA VAL A 176 13.08 -19.78 7.04
C VAL A 176 11.99 -19.22 6.12
N SER A 177 11.95 -17.90 5.93
CA SER A 177 10.99 -17.26 5.03
C SER A 177 11.16 -17.75 3.58
N LEU A 178 12.39 -17.87 3.10
CA LEU A 178 12.69 -18.42 1.78
C LEU A 178 12.21 -19.88 1.66
N ALA A 179 12.48 -20.71 2.68
CA ALA A 179 12.00 -22.09 2.70
C ALA A 179 10.47 -22.17 2.65
N VAL A 180 9.77 -21.31 3.40
CA VAL A 180 8.29 -21.20 3.36
C VAL A 180 7.81 -20.75 2.00
N LEU A 181 8.45 -19.75 1.38
CA LEU A 181 8.12 -19.27 0.03
C LEU A 181 8.31 -20.36 -1.04
N VAL A 182 9.41 -21.10 -0.97
CA VAL A 182 9.67 -22.24 -1.85
C VAL A 182 8.64 -23.34 -1.64
N MET A 183 8.32 -23.66 -0.39
CA MET A 183 7.25 -24.61 -0.07
C MET A 183 5.90 -24.13 -0.62
N ALA A 184 5.56 -22.85 -0.47
CA ALA A 184 4.35 -22.29 -1.02
C ALA A 184 4.31 -22.39 -2.54
N TYR A 185 5.41 -22.10 -3.23
CA TYR A 185 5.51 -22.23 -4.69
C TYR A 185 5.20 -23.64 -5.18
N TYR A 186 5.77 -24.69 -4.53
CA TYR A 186 5.60 -26.07 -4.98
C TYR A 186 4.39 -26.80 -4.41
N LYS A 187 3.84 -26.36 -3.26
CA LYS A 187 2.80 -27.11 -2.54
C LYS A 187 1.45 -26.41 -2.49
N SER A 188 1.33 -25.17 -3.00
CA SER A 188 0.05 -24.45 -2.99
C SER A 188 -1.05 -25.16 -3.80
N ASP A 189 -0.68 -25.88 -4.87
CA ASP A 189 -1.63 -26.71 -5.63
C ASP A 189 -2.40 -27.70 -4.74
N LEU A 190 -1.75 -28.18 -3.65
CA LEU A 190 -2.41 -29.09 -2.70
C LEU A 190 -3.65 -28.43 -2.06
N PHE A 191 -3.62 -27.13 -1.81
CA PHE A 191 -4.71 -26.39 -1.18
C PHE A 191 -5.66 -25.78 -2.19
N PHE A 192 -5.18 -25.37 -3.37
CA PHE A 192 -5.98 -24.72 -4.40
C PHE A 192 -6.60 -25.70 -5.42
N GLU A 193 -5.97 -26.83 -5.69
CA GLU A 193 -6.36 -27.74 -6.78
C GLU A 193 -6.76 -29.15 -6.34
N ASN A 194 -6.43 -29.56 -5.12
CA ASN A 194 -6.67 -30.93 -4.68
C ASN A 194 -8.18 -31.26 -4.69
N PRO A 195 -8.61 -32.33 -5.40
CA PRO A 195 -10.03 -32.73 -5.47
C PRO A 195 -10.66 -32.99 -4.10
N LEU A 196 -9.86 -33.36 -3.09
CA LEU A 196 -10.34 -33.56 -1.72
C LEU A 196 -10.80 -32.26 -1.05
N PHE A 197 -10.28 -31.12 -1.49
CA PHE A 197 -10.54 -29.80 -0.90
C PHE A 197 -11.28 -28.86 -1.85
N LYS A 198 -11.13 -29.06 -3.16
CA LYS A 198 -11.76 -28.25 -4.20
C LYS A 198 -13.27 -28.28 -4.08
N ASN A 199 -13.89 -27.10 -4.07
CA ASN A 199 -15.34 -26.90 -3.93
C ASN A 199 -15.95 -27.36 -2.60
N LYS A 200 -15.15 -27.60 -1.54
CA LYS A 200 -15.68 -27.85 -0.20
C LYS A 200 -15.81 -26.54 0.56
N ILE A 201 -16.90 -26.40 1.28
CA ILE A 201 -17.16 -25.27 2.18
C ILE A 201 -16.16 -25.33 3.32
N GLY A 202 -15.16 -24.46 3.34
CA GLY A 202 -14.14 -24.47 4.40
C GLY A 202 -13.13 -23.35 4.30
N GLU A 203 -13.12 -22.60 3.19
CA GLU A 203 -12.20 -21.48 2.94
C GLU A 203 -10.71 -21.87 3.25
N LEU A 204 -10.33 -23.08 2.84
CA LEU A 204 -9.05 -23.66 3.22
C LEU A 204 -7.89 -22.85 2.64
N GLU A 205 -8.06 -22.32 1.43
CA GLU A 205 -7.09 -21.48 0.75
C GLU A 205 -6.81 -20.18 1.54
N ILE A 206 -7.86 -19.57 2.07
CA ILE A 206 -7.75 -18.34 2.89
C ILE A 206 -7.04 -18.65 4.21
N LYS A 207 -7.42 -19.75 4.87
CA LYS A 207 -6.80 -20.20 6.13
C LYS A 207 -5.34 -20.54 5.92
N TYR A 208 -4.99 -21.20 4.82
CA TYR A 208 -3.61 -21.51 4.45
C TYR A 208 -2.76 -20.22 4.35
N VAL A 209 -3.25 -19.22 3.61
CA VAL A 209 -2.56 -17.94 3.48
C VAL A 209 -2.40 -17.27 4.84
N PHE A 210 -3.45 -17.25 5.68
CA PHE A 210 -3.36 -16.65 7.01
C PHE A 210 -2.32 -17.33 7.89
N VAL A 211 -2.21 -18.65 7.84
CA VAL A 211 -1.16 -19.40 8.58
C VAL A 211 0.23 -18.97 8.11
N LEU A 212 0.45 -18.83 6.80
CA LEU A 212 1.74 -18.39 6.27
C LEU A 212 2.09 -16.96 6.69
N LEU A 213 1.12 -16.02 6.61
CA LEU A 213 1.34 -14.64 7.02
C LEU A 213 1.60 -14.52 8.52
N LEU A 214 0.83 -15.22 9.36
CA LEU A 214 1.06 -15.26 10.80
C LEU A 214 2.41 -15.92 11.13
N GLY A 215 2.81 -16.93 10.36
CA GLY A 215 4.14 -17.53 10.44
C GLY A 215 5.26 -16.52 10.18
N PHE A 216 5.16 -15.71 9.14
CA PHE A 216 6.14 -14.63 8.88
C PHE A 216 6.20 -13.60 10.00
N ILE A 217 5.05 -13.22 10.57
CA ILE A 217 5.01 -12.29 11.70
C ILE A 217 5.69 -12.92 12.92
N PHE A 218 5.36 -14.18 13.22
CA PHE A 218 5.92 -14.91 14.37
C PHE A 218 7.45 -15.05 14.24
N PHE A 219 7.95 -15.60 13.13
CA PHE A 219 9.38 -15.76 12.93
C PHE A 219 10.11 -14.42 12.80
N GLY A 220 9.48 -13.41 12.20
CA GLY A 220 10.02 -12.05 12.16
C GLY A 220 10.20 -11.44 13.54
N SER A 221 9.23 -11.63 14.43
CA SER A 221 9.31 -11.15 15.83
C SER A 221 10.43 -11.82 16.63
N LEU A 222 10.75 -13.07 16.34
CA LEU A 222 11.87 -13.80 16.98
C LEU A 222 13.24 -13.36 16.45
N GLY A 223 13.32 -13.04 15.13
CA GLY A 223 14.58 -12.79 14.44
C GLY A 223 14.87 -11.32 14.17
N GLY A 224 14.02 -10.38 14.60
CA GLY A 224 14.18 -8.96 14.24
C GLY A 224 14.00 -8.66 12.75
N GLY A 225 13.51 -9.63 11.98
CA GLY A 225 13.23 -9.50 10.56
C GLY A 225 11.88 -8.86 10.26
N GLN A 226 11.70 -8.40 9.02
CA GLN A 226 10.48 -7.71 8.59
C GLN A 226 9.61 -8.63 7.73
N ALA A 227 8.38 -8.90 8.18
CA ALA A 227 7.43 -9.75 7.45
C ALA A 227 6.91 -9.12 6.14
N ILE A 228 7.18 -7.85 5.89
CA ILE A 228 6.67 -7.08 4.73
C ILE A 228 7.11 -7.72 3.41
N LEU A 229 8.41 -7.89 3.18
CA LEU A 229 8.92 -8.46 1.94
C LEU A 229 8.52 -9.92 1.72
N PRO A 230 8.64 -10.84 2.70
CA PRO A 230 8.14 -12.20 2.55
C PRO A 230 6.63 -12.28 2.25
N ALA A 231 5.80 -11.46 2.90
CA ALA A 231 4.36 -11.40 2.63
C ALA A 231 4.07 -10.91 1.21
N PHE A 232 4.78 -9.88 0.75
CA PHE A 232 4.67 -9.39 -0.62
C PHE A 232 5.03 -10.46 -1.65
N ILE A 233 6.19 -11.11 -1.49
CA ILE A 233 6.66 -12.17 -2.39
C ILE A 233 5.68 -13.36 -2.39
N LEU A 234 5.14 -13.73 -1.22
CA LEU A 234 4.10 -14.75 -1.13
C LEU A 234 2.88 -14.38 -1.97
N GLY A 235 2.45 -13.11 -1.91
CA GLY A 235 1.37 -12.60 -2.74
C GLY A 235 1.64 -12.76 -4.23
N VAL A 236 2.85 -12.41 -4.68
CA VAL A 236 3.27 -12.57 -6.08
C VAL A 236 3.26 -14.05 -6.49
N ILE A 237 3.83 -14.94 -5.66
CA ILE A 237 3.86 -16.39 -5.92
C ILE A 237 2.45 -16.96 -6.08
N LEU A 238 1.52 -16.55 -5.22
CA LEU A 238 0.15 -17.05 -5.23
C LEU A 238 -0.76 -16.33 -6.23
N SER A 239 -0.32 -15.24 -6.86
CA SER A 239 -1.16 -14.45 -7.78
C SER A 239 -1.75 -15.29 -8.92
N ASP A 240 -0.97 -16.21 -9.48
CA ASP A 240 -1.41 -17.12 -10.54
C ASP A 240 -2.45 -18.11 -10.07
N HIS A 241 -2.31 -18.67 -8.84
CA HIS A 241 -3.30 -19.58 -8.25
C HIS A 241 -4.64 -18.88 -8.03
N PHE A 242 -4.61 -17.62 -7.58
CA PHE A 242 -5.81 -16.80 -7.41
C PHE A 242 -6.51 -16.46 -8.73
N LYS A 243 -5.78 -16.46 -9.86
CA LYS A 243 -6.35 -16.15 -11.19
C LYS A 243 -6.85 -17.39 -11.91
N LYS A 244 -6.00 -18.42 -12.02
CA LYS A 244 -6.23 -19.56 -12.95
C LYS A 244 -7.25 -20.57 -12.44
N HIS A 245 -7.23 -20.89 -11.15
CA HIS A 245 -7.90 -22.10 -10.67
C HIS A 245 -9.33 -21.91 -10.15
N THR A 246 -9.77 -20.67 -9.95
CA THR A 246 -11.08 -20.38 -9.35
C THR A 246 -11.87 -19.29 -10.07
N LYS A 247 -11.53 -18.96 -11.32
CA LYS A 247 -12.13 -17.82 -12.05
C LYS A 247 -12.15 -16.52 -11.23
N GLY A 248 -11.16 -16.36 -10.30
CA GLY A 248 -11.09 -15.21 -9.41
C GLY A 248 -11.99 -15.27 -8.17
N GLU A 249 -12.77 -16.33 -7.95
CA GLU A 249 -13.68 -16.44 -6.80
C GLU A 249 -12.95 -16.44 -5.45
N VAL A 250 -11.84 -17.19 -5.33
CA VAL A 250 -11.05 -17.23 -4.09
C VAL A 250 -10.44 -15.85 -3.81
N LYS A 251 -9.95 -15.16 -4.85
CA LYS A 251 -9.46 -13.79 -4.74
C LYS A 251 -10.56 -12.84 -4.24
N ALA A 252 -11.76 -12.93 -4.79
CA ALA A 252 -12.90 -12.10 -4.39
C ALA A 252 -13.28 -12.37 -2.92
N ARG A 253 -13.39 -13.66 -2.52
CA ARG A 253 -13.68 -14.05 -1.13
C ARG A 253 -12.58 -13.57 -0.17
N PHE A 254 -11.31 -13.74 -0.54
CA PHE A 254 -10.18 -13.27 0.26
C PHE A 254 -10.24 -11.74 0.46
N LYS A 255 -10.48 -10.99 -0.63
CA LYS A 255 -10.69 -9.54 -0.55
C LYS A 255 -11.88 -9.19 0.34
N THR A 256 -12.99 -9.91 0.25
CA THR A 256 -14.15 -9.67 1.12
C THR A 256 -13.78 -9.79 2.59
N VAL A 257 -13.09 -10.85 3.00
CA VAL A 257 -12.62 -11.02 4.39
C VAL A 257 -11.66 -9.90 4.79
N ALA A 258 -10.70 -9.57 3.93
CA ALA A 258 -9.71 -8.54 4.22
C ALA A 258 -10.35 -7.15 4.36
N PHE A 259 -11.16 -6.74 3.39
CA PHE A 259 -11.72 -5.37 3.31
C PHE A 259 -13.01 -5.18 4.10
N ALA A 260 -13.66 -6.25 4.59
CA ALA A 260 -14.83 -6.10 5.44
C ALA A 260 -14.48 -5.70 6.88
N ILE A 261 -13.34 -6.14 7.41
CA ILE A 261 -12.99 -5.95 8.83
C ILE A 261 -11.53 -5.56 9.02
N ILE A 262 -10.57 -6.33 8.48
CA ILE A 262 -9.16 -6.26 8.86
C ILE A 262 -8.51 -4.95 8.37
N THR A 263 -8.66 -4.64 7.10
CA THR A 263 -8.07 -3.44 6.51
C THR A 263 -8.75 -2.14 6.98
N PRO A 264 -10.07 -2.06 7.16
CA PRO A 264 -10.69 -0.91 7.80
C PRO A 264 -10.13 -0.62 9.18
N ILE A 265 -9.92 -1.64 10.01
CA ILE A 265 -9.30 -1.47 11.33
C ILE A 265 -7.89 -0.89 11.20
N PHE A 266 -7.08 -1.39 10.25
CA PHE A 266 -5.74 -0.84 10.00
C PHE A 266 -5.80 0.66 9.66
N PHE A 267 -6.68 1.07 8.74
CA PHE A 267 -6.79 2.46 8.31
C PHE A 267 -7.36 3.38 9.39
N ILE A 268 -8.39 2.93 10.11
CA ILE A 268 -8.99 3.70 11.20
C ILE A 268 -7.96 3.89 12.34
N ILE A 269 -7.31 2.81 12.79
CA ILE A 269 -6.30 2.87 13.87
C ILE A 269 -5.09 3.69 13.42
N GLY A 270 -4.65 3.55 12.15
CA GLY A 270 -3.62 4.41 11.58
C GLY A 270 -4.02 5.89 11.61
N GLY A 271 -5.25 6.19 11.23
CA GLY A 271 -5.80 7.55 11.32
C GLY A 271 -5.88 8.09 12.74
N MET A 272 -6.33 7.26 13.71
CA MET A 272 -6.42 7.67 15.13
C MET A 272 -5.07 8.09 15.73
N LYS A 273 -3.97 7.56 15.21
CA LYS A 273 -2.62 7.95 15.63
C LYS A 273 -2.16 9.30 15.04
N VAL A 274 -2.87 9.90 14.10
CA VAL A 274 -2.52 11.21 13.52
C VAL A 274 -2.95 12.32 14.47
N SER A 275 -2.02 13.19 14.83
CA SER A 275 -2.29 14.38 15.67
C SER A 275 -2.35 15.63 14.81
N ILE A 276 -3.53 16.24 14.67
CA ILE A 276 -3.73 17.52 13.97
C ILE A 276 -2.96 18.65 14.65
N PRO A 277 -2.94 18.78 16.02
CA PRO A 277 -2.15 19.79 16.68
C PRO A 277 -0.66 19.71 16.36
N LEU A 278 -0.09 18.49 16.24
CA LEU A 278 1.30 18.32 15.86
C LEU A 278 1.57 18.70 14.40
N ILE A 279 0.65 18.41 13.48
CA ILE A 279 0.75 18.89 12.09
C ILE A 279 0.73 20.42 12.06
N TYR A 280 -0.16 21.03 12.83
CA TYR A 280 -0.27 22.48 12.89
C TYR A 280 1.01 23.13 13.44
N SER A 281 1.61 22.56 14.49
CA SER A 281 2.84 23.07 15.09
C SER A 281 4.04 23.03 14.14
N CYS A 282 4.08 22.10 13.19
CA CYS A 282 5.12 21.98 12.17
C CYS A 282 4.58 22.13 10.73
N PHE A 283 3.57 22.99 10.56
CA PHE A 283 2.89 23.18 9.28
C PHE A 283 3.83 23.54 8.13
N GLY A 284 4.88 24.30 8.41
CA GLY A 284 5.93 24.62 7.43
C GLY A 284 6.63 23.37 6.89
N ILE A 285 7.00 22.43 7.76
CA ILE A 285 7.60 21.14 7.36
C ILE A 285 6.61 20.31 6.57
N PHE A 286 5.36 20.22 7.05
CA PHE A 286 4.28 19.49 6.38
C PHE A 286 4.06 19.99 4.95
N LEU A 287 3.92 21.31 4.76
CA LEU A 287 3.69 21.91 3.44
C LEU A 287 4.92 21.74 2.53
N THR A 288 6.12 21.95 3.07
CA THR A 288 7.38 21.76 2.32
C THR A 288 7.49 20.33 1.81
N LEU A 289 7.32 19.34 2.66
CA LEU A 289 7.41 17.93 2.26
C LEU A 289 6.29 17.51 1.31
N PHE A 290 5.07 18.03 1.49
CA PHE A 290 3.97 17.79 0.56
C PHE A 290 4.30 18.31 -0.85
N VAL A 291 4.70 19.59 -0.95
CA VAL A 291 5.05 20.22 -2.24
C VAL A 291 6.25 19.51 -2.86
N LEU A 292 7.28 19.23 -2.05
CA LEU A 292 8.50 18.54 -2.50
C LEU A 292 8.17 17.16 -3.07
N ARG A 293 7.32 16.40 -2.38
CA ARG A 293 6.83 15.10 -2.86
C ARG A 293 6.13 15.23 -4.21
N GLN A 294 5.18 16.16 -4.34
CA GLN A 294 4.46 16.32 -5.59
C GLN A 294 5.38 16.75 -6.75
N LEU A 295 6.28 17.68 -6.50
CA LEU A 295 7.23 18.14 -7.52
C LEU A 295 8.22 17.04 -7.92
N SER A 296 8.78 16.31 -6.97
CA SER A 296 9.71 15.21 -7.23
C SER A 296 9.05 14.04 -7.97
N LYS A 297 7.80 13.69 -7.60
CA LYS A 297 6.97 12.72 -8.34
C LYS A 297 6.70 13.22 -9.76
N TYR A 298 6.36 14.49 -9.92
CA TYR A 298 6.12 15.07 -11.23
C TYR A 298 7.40 14.96 -12.11
N ILE A 299 8.56 15.34 -11.61
CA ILE A 299 9.83 15.22 -12.32
C ILE A 299 10.13 13.75 -12.67
N GLY A 300 9.97 12.84 -11.73
CA GLY A 300 10.29 11.43 -11.89
C GLY A 300 9.40 10.69 -12.89
N VAL A 301 8.18 11.17 -13.10
CA VAL A 301 7.18 10.50 -13.97
C VAL A 301 6.98 11.23 -15.28
N TYR A 302 6.93 12.55 -15.28
CA TYR A 302 6.60 13.35 -16.47
C TYR A 302 7.54 13.10 -17.65
N TYR A 303 8.84 13.17 -17.39
CA TYR A 303 9.83 13.01 -18.47
C TYR A 303 9.81 11.60 -19.09
N PRO A 304 9.90 10.50 -18.32
CA PRO A 304 9.80 9.18 -18.90
C PRO A 304 8.43 8.91 -19.53
N SER A 305 7.33 9.36 -18.93
CA SER A 305 6.00 9.21 -19.53
C SER A 305 5.88 9.94 -20.86
N LYS A 306 6.46 11.15 -21.00
CA LYS A 306 6.45 11.90 -22.24
C LYS A 306 7.29 11.23 -23.35
N ILE A 307 8.35 10.51 -22.98
CA ILE A 307 9.19 9.76 -23.94
C ILE A 307 8.44 8.54 -24.48
N PHE A 308 7.77 7.78 -23.61
CA PHE A 308 7.10 6.53 -23.99
C PHE A 308 5.66 6.70 -24.46
N LEU A 309 5.01 7.80 -24.08
CA LEU A 309 3.63 8.10 -24.44
C LEU A 309 3.56 9.43 -25.16
N LYS A 310 3.10 9.42 -26.39
CA LYS A 310 2.89 10.65 -27.17
C LYS A 310 1.81 11.53 -26.55
N GLN A 311 0.82 10.90 -25.92
CA GLN A 311 -0.33 11.52 -25.25
C GLN A 311 -0.51 10.93 -23.87
N ASN A 312 -1.41 11.48 -23.07
CA ASN A 312 -1.76 11.00 -21.71
C ASN A 312 -0.64 11.07 -20.66
N TYR A 313 0.56 11.59 -20.96
CA TYR A 313 1.67 11.64 -20.00
C TYR A 313 1.33 12.48 -18.74
N ASN A 314 0.51 13.52 -18.87
CA ASN A 314 0.03 14.30 -17.72
C ASN A 314 -0.89 13.48 -16.82
N TYR A 315 -1.82 12.70 -17.41
CA TYR A 315 -2.69 11.82 -16.66
C TYR A 315 -1.88 10.77 -15.90
N VAL A 316 -0.93 10.11 -16.57
CA VAL A 316 -0.02 9.15 -15.92
C VAL A 316 0.75 9.80 -14.79
N THR A 317 1.27 11.03 -15.00
CA THR A 317 2.04 11.75 -13.99
C THR A 317 1.18 12.02 -12.73
N MET A 318 -0.05 12.47 -12.89
CA MET A 318 -0.95 12.71 -11.77
C MET A 318 -1.33 11.40 -11.06
N MET A 319 -1.66 10.35 -11.81
CA MET A 319 -2.01 9.06 -11.23
C MET A 319 -0.83 8.44 -10.46
N MET A 320 0.38 8.51 -10.99
CA MET A 320 1.60 8.05 -10.30
C MET A 320 2.04 8.94 -9.13
N SER A 321 1.47 10.15 -9.00
CA SER A 321 1.71 11.05 -7.86
C SER A 321 0.79 10.79 -6.68
N THR A 322 -0.15 9.85 -6.79
CA THR A 322 -0.96 9.39 -5.65
C THR A 322 -0.09 8.60 -4.66
N GLY A 323 -0.46 8.59 -3.39
CA GLY A 323 0.25 7.80 -2.39
C GLY A 323 -0.62 7.62 -1.17
N LEU A 324 -0.72 6.39 -0.64
CA LEU A 324 -1.46 6.09 0.57
C LEU A 324 -1.10 4.74 1.19
N THR A 325 -1.29 3.63 0.45
CA THR A 325 -1.36 2.28 1.02
C THR A 325 -0.04 1.81 1.63
N PHE A 326 0.98 1.64 0.81
CA PHE A 326 2.31 1.24 1.29
C PHE A 326 3.00 2.33 2.10
N GLY A 327 2.75 3.60 1.80
CA GLY A 327 3.23 4.71 2.60
C GLY A 327 2.70 4.67 4.03
N LEU A 328 1.42 4.37 4.22
CA LEU A 328 0.85 4.21 5.56
C LEU A 328 1.39 2.95 6.25
N VAL A 329 1.56 1.83 5.52
CA VAL A 329 2.22 0.64 6.07
C VAL A 329 3.62 0.99 6.58
N ALA A 330 4.41 1.75 5.80
CA ALA A 330 5.73 2.23 6.21
C ALA A 330 5.66 3.13 7.44
N ALA A 331 4.73 4.08 7.48
CA ALA A 331 4.58 5.00 8.61
C ALA A 331 4.18 4.26 9.90
N VAL A 332 3.19 3.36 9.83
CA VAL A 332 2.76 2.53 10.97
C VAL A 332 3.89 1.63 11.45
N PHE A 333 4.62 1.01 10.51
CA PHE A 333 5.80 0.22 10.82
C PHE A 333 6.85 1.07 11.55
N GLY A 334 7.15 2.25 11.03
CA GLY A 334 8.13 3.17 11.63
C GLY A 334 7.75 3.61 13.04
N LEU A 335 6.50 3.96 13.27
CA LEU A 335 5.99 4.34 14.59
C LEU A 335 6.04 3.17 15.59
N ASN A 336 5.59 1.99 15.17
CA ASN A 336 5.55 0.80 16.04
C ASN A 336 6.97 0.30 16.42
N ASN A 337 7.98 0.55 15.59
CA ASN A 337 9.37 0.20 15.84
C ASN A 337 10.22 1.37 16.38
N ALA A 338 9.57 2.47 16.78
CA ALA A 338 10.24 3.68 17.29
C ALA A 338 11.32 4.25 16.33
N LEU A 339 11.15 4.06 15.02
CA LEU A 339 12.01 4.65 13.98
C LEU A 339 11.61 6.08 13.66
N ILE A 340 10.37 6.44 13.92
CA ILE A 340 9.81 7.79 13.82
C ILE A 340 8.99 8.10 15.07
N ASN A 341 8.92 9.39 15.42
CA ASN A 341 8.09 9.87 16.50
C ASN A 341 6.66 10.21 16.03
N GLN A 342 5.81 10.60 16.98
CA GLN A 342 4.39 10.91 16.71
C GLN A 342 4.20 12.10 15.77
N THR A 343 5.11 13.09 15.81
CA THR A 343 5.06 14.27 14.93
C THR A 343 5.37 13.88 13.49
N GLU A 344 6.46 13.16 13.28
CA GLU A 344 6.88 12.65 11.97
C GLU A 344 5.81 11.73 11.37
N TYR A 345 5.25 10.82 12.18
CA TYR A 345 4.14 9.98 11.77
C TYR A 345 2.93 10.79 11.28
N SER A 346 2.54 11.81 12.05
CA SER A 346 1.38 12.65 11.72
C SER A 346 1.62 13.44 10.44
N VAL A 347 2.81 13.98 10.25
CA VAL A 347 3.23 14.69 9.03
C VAL A 347 3.17 13.76 7.83
N ILE A 348 3.81 12.59 7.91
CA ILE A 348 3.86 11.61 6.81
C ILE A 348 2.45 11.18 6.42
N THR A 349 1.64 10.75 7.39
CA THR A 349 0.29 10.25 7.14
C THR A 349 -0.63 11.34 6.57
N GLY A 350 -0.55 12.55 7.10
CA GLY A 350 -1.29 13.70 6.56
C GLY A 350 -0.94 14.01 5.10
N ILE A 351 0.36 13.95 4.75
CA ILE A 351 0.83 14.13 3.37
C ILE A 351 0.29 13.02 2.46
N LEU A 352 0.30 11.77 2.92
CA LEU A 352 -0.21 10.62 2.16
C LEU A 352 -1.70 10.77 1.87
N VAL A 353 -2.51 11.16 2.87
CA VAL A 353 -3.95 11.40 2.69
C VAL A 353 -4.21 12.48 1.65
N LEU A 354 -3.53 13.62 1.73
CA LEU A 354 -3.65 14.67 0.72
C LEU A 354 -3.19 14.21 -0.66
N SER A 355 -2.16 13.38 -0.70
CA SER A 355 -1.62 12.82 -1.95
C SER A 355 -2.53 11.78 -2.59
N ALA A 356 -3.41 11.15 -1.84
CA ALA A 356 -4.43 10.28 -2.40
C ALA A 356 -5.56 11.08 -3.08
N ILE A 357 -5.87 12.28 -2.57
CA ILE A 357 -7.03 13.06 -3.01
C ILE A 357 -6.66 14.04 -4.12
N LEU A 358 -5.66 14.90 -3.89
CA LEU A 358 -5.39 16.03 -4.77
C LEU A 358 -4.92 15.63 -6.17
N PRO A 359 -3.93 14.73 -6.36
CA PRO A 359 -3.50 14.33 -7.68
C PRO A 359 -4.60 13.59 -8.45
N THR A 360 -5.40 12.76 -7.77
CA THR A 360 -6.53 12.05 -8.37
C THR A 360 -7.57 13.04 -8.90
N PHE A 361 -7.94 14.02 -8.08
CA PHE A 361 -8.87 15.08 -8.47
C PHE A 361 -8.37 15.87 -9.67
N VAL A 362 -7.07 16.23 -9.69
CA VAL A 362 -6.45 16.95 -10.82
C VAL A 362 -6.43 16.08 -12.07
N ALA A 363 -6.08 14.80 -11.95
CA ALA A 363 -6.08 13.87 -13.07
C ALA A 363 -7.47 13.76 -13.71
N GLU A 364 -8.50 13.55 -12.90
CA GLU A 364 -9.86 13.34 -13.39
C GLU A 364 -10.50 14.59 -13.96
N LYS A 365 -10.20 15.76 -13.41
CA LYS A 365 -10.82 17.03 -13.81
C LYS A 365 -10.16 17.65 -15.02
N TYR A 366 -8.82 17.55 -15.16
CA TYR A 366 -8.06 18.32 -16.14
C TYR A 366 -7.37 17.48 -17.20
N TYR A 367 -7.20 16.17 -16.99
CA TYR A 367 -6.43 15.29 -17.84
C TYR A 367 -7.21 14.03 -18.20
N THR A 368 -8.37 14.20 -18.89
CA THR A 368 -9.13 13.02 -19.35
C THR A 368 -8.27 12.23 -20.34
N PRO A 369 -8.05 10.92 -20.11
CA PRO A 369 -7.22 10.13 -21.00
C PRO A 369 -7.89 9.96 -22.37
N VAL A 370 -7.12 10.20 -23.42
CA VAL A 370 -7.52 9.94 -24.81
C VAL A 370 -7.27 8.46 -25.11
N HIS A 371 -8.29 7.76 -25.61
CA HIS A 371 -8.17 6.35 -25.97
C HIS A 371 -7.45 6.20 -27.30
N SER A 372 -6.53 5.23 -27.41
CA SER A 372 -5.76 5.00 -28.63
C SER A 372 -6.61 4.55 -29.83
N GLU A 373 -7.82 4.06 -29.59
CA GLU A 373 -8.80 3.70 -30.63
C GLU A 373 -9.40 4.93 -31.33
N ASP A 374 -9.35 6.12 -30.70
CA ASP A 374 -9.82 7.38 -31.31
C ASP A 374 -8.75 8.01 -32.25
N LEU A 375 -7.59 7.40 -32.38
CA LEU A 375 -6.41 7.95 -33.06
C LEU A 375 -6.03 7.20 -34.34
N GLY A 376 -6.90 6.33 -34.88
CA GLY A 376 -6.72 5.74 -36.22
C GLY A 376 -5.24 5.40 -36.54
N ASP A 377 -4.71 4.34 -35.89
CA ASP A 377 -3.47 3.68 -36.36
C ASP A 377 -3.81 2.35 -37.02
#